data_cfb4fb47553ce46c74ce07d25bf105be
#
_entry.id   cfb4fb47553ce46c74ce07d25bf105be
#
_cell.length_a   1.000
_cell.length_b   1.000
_cell.length_c   1.000
_cell.angle_alpha   90.00
_cell.angle_beta   90.00
_cell.angle_gamma   90.00
#
_symmetry.space_group_name_H-M   'P 1'
#
loop_
_entity.id
_entity.type
_entity.pdbx_description
1 polymer ?
#
loop_
_entity_poly.entity_id
_entity_poly.type
_entity_poly.pdbx_seq_one_letter_code
_entity_poly.pdbx_strand_id
1 'polypeptide(L)'
;MNDMLNSRYANYLLRSQIMVDQYLINSKSVGSIQRNIYWPALKRTSVPVPPREEQDQIVRFLDWKVSSINKLINIKKKEIKAIDALKRSMVSHAITRGLTADAPMKYSGVKWLGDIPAHWKITKLRQILHPVSEKNHPEFPLLSVVREQGVILRDVEDKEANHNFIPDDLSGYKVVRKGQFAMNKMKAWQGSYGVSDYTGIVSPAYFIFDIAFENLEYFHYAIRSKVYVNFFAQASDGIRVGQWDLQMDKMKEIPFIVPPADEQIAIVKYIKQALPQYDAAIEKLTEEVAVLEEYKNKVIADAVTGKIDVRGIEIPEYEFVDEDNDNVDENLEQGADEPPEEE
;
A
#
# COMPACT_ATOMS: atom_id res chain seq x y z
N MET A 1 19.20 38.93 -8.93
CA MET A 1 19.51 37.87 -7.97
C MET A 1 20.93 38.09 -7.49
N ASN A 2 21.13 37.99 -6.18
CA ASN A 2 22.45 38.32 -5.62
C ASN A 2 23.46 37.23 -6.06
N ASP A 3 24.56 37.63 -6.73
CA ASP A 3 25.60 36.70 -7.21
C ASP A 3 26.31 35.90 -6.13
N MET A 4 26.01 36.21 -4.88
CA MET A 4 26.59 35.56 -3.69
C MET A 4 26.05 34.13 -3.42
N LEU A 5 24.84 33.76 -3.88
CA LEU A 5 24.20 32.50 -3.54
C LEU A 5 23.83 31.71 -4.78
N ASN A 6 24.35 30.49 -4.90
CA ASN A 6 23.93 29.52 -5.92
C ASN A 6 22.54 28.98 -5.57
N SER A 7 21.59 29.06 -6.51
CA SER A 7 20.19 28.60 -6.27
C SER A 7 20.06 27.10 -5.98
N ARG A 8 20.91 26.26 -6.60
CA ARG A 8 20.91 24.81 -6.33
C ARG A 8 21.53 24.50 -4.96
N TYR A 9 22.59 25.20 -4.57
CA TYR A 9 23.14 25.12 -3.23
C TYR A 9 22.08 25.49 -2.17
N ALA A 10 21.40 26.62 -2.39
CA ALA A 10 20.32 27.06 -1.53
C ALA A 10 19.19 26.02 -1.42
N ASN A 11 18.84 25.37 -2.53
CA ASN A 11 17.83 24.31 -2.55
C ASN A 11 18.28 23.10 -1.67
N TYR A 12 19.50 22.61 -1.84
CA TYR A 12 20.04 21.53 -0.99
C TYR A 12 20.09 21.93 0.49
N LEU A 13 20.59 23.13 0.79
CA LEU A 13 20.70 23.64 2.15
C LEU A 13 19.33 23.77 2.82
N LEU A 14 18.39 24.47 2.18
CA LEU A 14 17.09 24.79 2.77
C LEU A 14 16.18 23.56 2.89
N ARG A 15 16.42 22.49 2.13
CA ARG A 15 15.71 21.21 2.22
C ARG A 15 16.47 20.16 3.03
N SER A 16 17.68 20.46 3.51
CA SER A 16 18.43 19.53 4.35
C SER A 16 17.73 19.28 5.70
N GLN A 17 17.97 18.11 6.30
CA GLN A 17 17.36 17.75 7.59
C GLN A 17 17.66 18.81 8.66
N ILE A 18 18.85 19.40 8.67
CA ILE A 18 19.22 20.46 9.61
C ILE A 18 18.27 21.66 9.51
N MET A 19 17.88 22.06 8.29
CA MET A 19 16.94 23.16 8.10
C MET A 19 15.50 22.73 8.41
N VAL A 20 15.12 21.50 8.09
CA VAL A 20 13.82 20.94 8.49
C VAL A 20 13.65 20.98 10.00
N ASP A 21 14.67 20.59 10.76
CA ASP A 21 14.67 20.66 12.23
C ASP A 21 14.52 22.12 12.71
N GLN A 22 15.18 23.08 12.05
CA GLN A 22 15.01 24.51 12.35
C GLN A 22 13.59 24.99 12.05
N TYR A 23 12.97 24.51 10.98
CA TYR A 23 11.56 24.83 10.67
C TYR A 23 10.62 24.27 11.73
N LEU A 24 10.85 23.05 12.20
CA LEU A 24 10.05 22.42 13.26
C LEU A 24 10.18 23.17 14.59
N ILE A 25 11.40 23.52 15.00
CA ILE A 25 11.67 24.31 16.23
C ILE A 25 10.99 25.68 16.17
N ASN A 26 11.00 26.33 15.01
CA ASN A 26 10.43 27.66 14.79
C ASN A 26 8.95 27.64 14.35
N SER A 27 8.28 26.49 14.45
CA SER A 27 6.86 26.32 14.13
C SER A 27 6.02 26.05 15.37
N LYS A 28 4.74 26.46 15.32
CA LYS A 28 3.73 26.12 16.32
C LYS A 28 2.62 25.32 15.68
N SER A 29 2.13 24.30 16.38
CA SER A 29 0.97 23.52 15.94
C SER A 29 -0.27 24.41 15.91
N VAL A 30 -1.01 24.31 14.81
CA VAL A 30 -2.32 24.94 14.65
C VAL A 30 -3.27 23.80 14.27
N GLY A 31 -4.06 23.32 15.24
CA GLY A 31 -4.83 22.09 15.08
C GLY A 31 -3.96 20.83 15.16
N SER A 32 -4.46 19.71 14.66
CA SER A 32 -3.81 18.39 14.72
C SER A 32 -2.76 18.15 13.62
N ILE A 33 -2.85 18.86 12.49
CA ILE A 33 -2.04 18.53 11.29
C ILE A 33 -1.22 19.73 10.81
N GLN A 34 -1.70 20.97 11.00
CA GLN A 34 -1.05 22.16 10.48
C GLN A 34 -0.04 22.76 11.45
N ARG A 35 1.08 23.26 10.91
CA ARG A 35 2.08 24.02 11.66
C ARG A 35 2.31 25.39 11.01
N ASN A 36 2.29 26.44 11.79
CA ASN A 36 2.68 27.77 11.35
C ASN A 36 4.12 28.08 11.71
N ILE A 37 4.93 28.44 10.74
CA ILE A 37 6.30 28.91 10.97
C ILE A 37 6.24 30.34 11.51
N TYR A 38 6.89 30.56 12.66
CA TYR A 38 6.99 31.89 13.25
C TYR A 38 8.10 32.69 12.55
N TRP A 39 7.72 33.50 11.58
CA TRP A 39 8.63 34.21 10.70
C TRP A 39 9.71 35.04 11.42
N PRO A 40 9.45 35.84 12.51
CA PRO A 40 10.47 36.56 13.24
C PRO A 40 11.56 35.67 13.86
N ALA A 41 11.27 34.41 14.18
CA ALA A 41 12.26 33.46 14.67
C ALA A 41 13.01 32.81 13.49
N LEU A 42 12.30 32.37 12.45
CA LEU A 42 12.90 31.75 11.29
C LEU A 42 13.95 32.63 10.60
N LYS A 43 13.66 33.92 10.40
CA LYS A 43 14.59 34.85 9.76
C LYS A 43 15.88 35.12 10.56
N ARG A 44 15.96 34.68 11.80
CA ARG A 44 17.18 34.73 12.66
C ARG A 44 18.02 33.45 12.52
N THR A 45 17.53 32.42 11.87
CA THR A 45 18.27 31.18 11.66
C THR A 45 19.48 31.46 10.80
N SER A 46 20.67 31.16 11.34
CA SER A 46 21.94 31.30 10.63
C SER A 46 22.11 30.13 9.67
N VAL A 47 22.56 30.41 8.47
CA VAL A 47 22.85 29.40 7.45
C VAL A 47 24.29 29.57 6.95
N PRO A 48 25.03 28.48 6.65
CA PRO A 48 26.36 28.58 6.05
C PRO A 48 26.25 29.07 4.61
N VAL A 49 27.09 30.06 4.26
CA VAL A 49 27.20 30.56 2.89
C VAL A 49 28.70 30.62 2.54
N PRO A 50 29.28 29.50 2.07
CA PRO A 50 30.68 29.49 1.64
C PRO A 50 30.90 30.32 0.37
N PRO A 51 32.14 30.56 -0.06
CA PRO A 51 32.46 31.23 -1.32
C PRO A 51 31.77 30.57 -2.51
N ARG A 52 31.46 31.35 -3.54
CA ARG A 52 30.66 30.86 -4.69
C ARG A 52 31.26 29.61 -5.34
N GLU A 53 32.57 29.56 -5.50
CA GLU A 53 33.27 28.44 -6.10
C GLU A 53 33.08 27.15 -5.28
N GLU A 54 33.07 27.28 -3.96
CA GLU A 54 32.81 26.14 -3.06
C GLU A 54 31.34 25.70 -3.12
N GLN A 55 30.39 26.65 -3.20
CA GLN A 55 28.98 26.31 -3.43
C GLN A 55 28.79 25.53 -4.74
N ASP A 56 29.44 25.96 -5.81
CA ASP A 56 29.37 25.29 -7.11
C ASP A 56 29.99 23.89 -7.06
N GLN A 57 31.05 23.69 -6.28
CA GLN A 57 31.65 22.37 -6.07
C GLN A 57 30.77 21.46 -5.20
N ILE A 58 30.16 21.99 -4.14
CA ILE A 58 29.19 21.26 -3.31
C ILE A 58 28.00 20.80 -4.17
N VAL A 59 27.49 21.68 -5.03
CA VAL A 59 26.38 21.31 -5.94
C VAL A 59 26.80 20.17 -6.89
N ARG A 60 27.95 20.26 -7.54
CA ARG A 60 28.45 19.19 -8.43
C ARG A 60 28.61 17.86 -7.69
N PHE A 61 29.18 17.90 -6.49
CA PHE A 61 29.34 16.72 -5.65
C PHE A 61 27.99 16.10 -5.27
N LEU A 62 27.05 16.94 -4.80
CA LEU A 62 25.74 16.47 -4.38
C LEU A 62 24.91 15.95 -5.56
N ASP A 63 24.94 16.63 -6.70
CA ASP A 63 24.25 16.17 -7.92
C ASP A 63 24.70 14.76 -8.31
N TRP A 64 26.01 14.52 -8.34
CA TRP A 64 26.57 13.21 -8.61
C TRP A 64 26.23 12.18 -7.55
N LYS A 65 26.44 12.50 -6.27
CA LYS A 65 26.30 11.56 -5.16
C LYS A 65 24.84 11.18 -4.92
N VAL A 66 23.95 12.18 -4.92
CA VAL A 66 22.50 11.99 -4.76
C VAL A 66 21.93 11.18 -5.94
N SER A 67 22.33 11.51 -7.18
CA SER A 67 21.95 10.76 -8.37
C SER A 67 22.37 9.28 -8.27
N SER A 68 23.60 9.02 -7.79
CA SER A 68 24.09 7.65 -7.60
C SER A 68 23.27 6.89 -6.54
N ILE A 69 22.88 7.56 -5.45
CA ILE A 69 22.06 6.97 -4.39
C ILE A 69 20.63 6.74 -4.91
N ASN A 70 20.04 7.71 -5.62
CA ASN A 70 18.71 7.57 -6.20
C ASN A 70 18.66 6.39 -7.19
N LYS A 71 19.72 6.19 -7.99
CA LYS A 71 19.82 5.02 -8.88
C LYS A 71 19.71 3.71 -8.11
N LEU A 72 20.38 3.60 -6.97
CA LEU A 72 20.30 2.41 -6.11
C LEU A 72 18.90 2.25 -5.50
N ILE A 73 18.31 3.33 -4.99
CA ILE A 73 16.95 3.34 -4.43
C ILE A 73 15.94 2.87 -5.48
N ASN A 74 16.01 3.43 -6.71
CA ASN A 74 15.11 3.07 -7.80
C ASN A 74 15.26 1.60 -8.21
N ILE A 75 16.49 1.06 -8.21
CA ILE A 75 16.72 -0.37 -8.46
C ILE A 75 16.05 -1.21 -7.37
N LYS A 76 16.24 -0.86 -6.09
CA LYS A 76 15.65 -1.59 -4.97
C LYS A 76 14.11 -1.54 -4.99
N LYS A 77 13.53 -0.37 -5.28
CA LYS A 77 12.07 -0.21 -5.45
C LYS A 77 11.55 -1.10 -6.60
N LYS A 78 12.28 -1.21 -7.72
CA LYS A 78 11.93 -2.12 -8.82
C LYS A 78 12.04 -3.60 -8.43
N GLU A 79 13.05 -3.98 -7.64
CA GLU A 79 13.18 -5.33 -7.10
C GLU A 79 12.00 -5.69 -6.19
N ILE A 80 11.58 -4.79 -5.29
CA ILE A 80 10.39 -4.97 -4.43
C ILE A 80 9.14 -5.22 -5.28
N LYS A 81 8.88 -4.37 -6.28
CA LYS A 81 7.74 -4.54 -7.20
C LYS A 81 7.79 -5.89 -7.95
N ALA A 82 8.96 -6.31 -8.39
CA ALA A 82 9.14 -7.60 -9.08
C ALA A 82 8.86 -8.79 -8.14
N ILE A 83 9.38 -8.75 -6.92
CA ILE A 83 9.14 -9.81 -5.92
C ILE A 83 7.66 -9.88 -5.53
N ASP A 84 6.98 -8.74 -5.33
CA ASP A 84 5.55 -8.71 -5.06
C ASP A 84 4.72 -9.27 -6.24
N ALA A 85 5.11 -8.95 -7.47
CA ALA A 85 4.49 -9.53 -8.66
C ALA A 85 4.68 -11.06 -8.74
N LEU A 86 5.86 -11.58 -8.40
CA LEU A 86 6.14 -13.02 -8.31
C LEU A 86 5.31 -13.68 -7.21
N LYS A 87 5.23 -13.08 -6.02
CA LYS A 87 4.37 -13.52 -4.91
C LYS A 87 2.92 -13.68 -5.36
N ARG A 88 2.35 -12.64 -5.98
CA ARG A 88 0.96 -12.67 -6.49
C ARG A 88 0.78 -13.71 -7.60
N SER A 89 1.76 -13.87 -8.49
CA SER A 89 1.73 -14.86 -9.56
C SER A 89 1.76 -16.28 -9.01
N MET A 90 2.60 -16.56 -8.01
CA MET A 90 2.69 -17.85 -7.32
C MET A 90 1.35 -18.23 -6.69
N VAL A 91 0.73 -17.33 -5.94
CA VAL A 91 -0.60 -17.57 -5.34
C VAL A 91 -1.65 -17.82 -6.42
N SER A 92 -1.71 -16.98 -7.46
CA SER A 92 -2.68 -17.13 -8.55
C SER A 92 -2.49 -18.45 -9.29
N HIS A 93 -1.24 -18.88 -9.53
CA HIS A 93 -0.94 -20.16 -10.16
C HIS A 93 -1.43 -21.33 -9.31
N ALA A 94 -1.09 -21.36 -8.01
CA ALA A 94 -1.53 -22.40 -7.09
C ALA A 94 -3.06 -22.52 -7.02
N ILE A 95 -3.77 -21.38 -7.00
CA ILE A 95 -5.24 -21.33 -6.96
C ILE A 95 -5.90 -21.76 -8.26
N THR A 96 -5.31 -21.49 -9.43
CA THR A 96 -5.96 -21.73 -10.73
C THR A 96 -5.50 -23.01 -11.40
N ARG A 97 -4.28 -23.47 -11.14
CA ARG A 97 -3.66 -24.62 -11.81
C ARG A 97 -3.30 -25.75 -10.86
N GLY A 98 -3.38 -25.52 -9.54
CA GLY A 98 -2.95 -26.50 -8.53
C GLY A 98 -1.44 -26.62 -8.43
N LEU A 99 -0.99 -27.71 -7.79
CA LEU A 99 0.44 -27.97 -7.53
C LEU A 99 1.03 -29.07 -8.42
N THR A 100 0.20 -29.77 -9.18
CA THR A 100 0.63 -30.89 -10.06
C THR A 100 0.89 -30.35 -11.46
N ALA A 101 2.15 -30.35 -11.88
CA ALA A 101 2.59 -29.75 -13.14
C ALA A 101 1.93 -30.38 -14.38
N ASP A 102 1.76 -31.71 -14.39
CA ASP A 102 1.26 -32.48 -15.52
C ASP A 102 -0.23 -32.89 -15.38
N ALA A 103 -0.99 -32.18 -14.53
CA ALA A 103 -2.40 -32.45 -14.38
C ALA A 103 -3.14 -32.21 -15.71
N PRO A 104 -4.03 -33.12 -16.15
CA PRO A 104 -4.90 -32.85 -17.30
C PRO A 104 -5.70 -31.58 -17.08
N MET A 105 -5.70 -30.69 -18.06
CA MET A 105 -6.38 -29.41 -18.00
C MET A 105 -7.67 -29.43 -18.84
N LYS A 106 -8.64 -28.59 -18.45
CA LYS A 106 -9.84 -28.29 -19.24
C LYS A 106 -10.10 -26.79 -19.27
N TYR A 107 -10.66 -26.29 -20.33
CA TYR A 107 -11.13 -24.92 -20.38
C TYR A 107 -12.27 -24.71 -19.37
N SER A 108 -12.12 -23.71 -18.52
CA SER A 108 -13.08 -23.41 -17.45
C SER A 108 -14.44 -22.89 -17.94
N GLY A 109 -14.55 -22.52 -19.21
CA GLY A 109 -15.70 -21.79 -19.75
C GLY A 109 -15.67 -20.29 -19.46
N VAL A 110 -14.64 -19.80 -18.77
CA VAL A 110 -14.49 -18.40 -18.36
C VAL A 110 -13.17 -17.85 -18.90
N LYS A 111 -13.24 -16.87 -19.80
CA LYS A 111 -12.08 -16.33 -20.53
C LYS A 111 -10.93 -15.90 -19.59
N TRP A 112 -11.25 -15.21 -18.49
CA TRP A 112 -10.25 -14.66 -17.54
C TRP A 112 -9.65 -15.71 -16.62
N LEU A 113 -10.33 -16.82 -16.44
CA LEU A 113 -9.86 -17.93 -15.62
C LEU A 113 -8.98 -18.88 -16.44
N GLY A 114 -9.27 -19.00 -17.76
CA GLY A 114 -8.54 -19.88 -18.66
C GLY A 114 -8.74 -21.36 -18.34
N ASP A 115 -7.65 -22.14 -18.42
CA ASP A 115 -7.67 -23.56 -18.15
C ASP A 115 -7.43 -23.86 -16.68
N ILE A 116 -8.18 -24.85 -16.17
CA ILE A 116 -8.08 -25.37 -14.81
C ILE A 116 -7.89 -26.89 -14.84
N PRO A 117 -7.42 -27.56 -13.77
CA PRO A 117 -7.35 -29.01 -13.69
C PRO A 117 -8.71 -29.66 -14.04
N ALA A 118 -8.69 -30.68 -14.90
CA ALA A 118 -9.89 -31.25 -15.48
C ALA A 118 -10.88 -31.82 -14.44
N HIS A 119 -10.37 -32.30 -13.31
CA HIS A 119 -11.15 -32.86 -12.22
C HIS A 119 -11.73 -31.82 -11.24
N TRP A 120 -11.29 -30.53 -11.34
CA TRP A 120 -11.82 -29.46 -10.49
C TRP A 120 -13.24 -29.06 -10.89
N LYS A 121 -13.99 -28.57 -9.91
CA LYS A 121 -15.34 -28.06 -10.09
C LYS A 121 -15.35 -26.54 -10.11
N ILE A 122 -16.38 -25.96 -10.69
CA ILE A 122 -16.68 -24.54 -10.66
C ILE A 122 -18.07 -24.37 -10.08
N THR A 123 -18.20 -23.44 -9.16
CA THR A 123 -19.48 -22.99 -8.60
C THR A 123 -19.63 -21.47 -8.80
N LYS A 124 -20.62 -20.82 -8.22
CA LYS A 124 -20.80 -19.37 -8.26
C LYS A 124 -20.79 -18.81 -6.84
N LEU A 125 -20.31 -17.57 -6.68
CA LEU A 125 -20.24 -16.96 -5.34
C LEU A 125 -21.59 -16.91 -4.62
N ARG A 126 -22.71 -16.82 -5.34
CA ARG A 126 -24.05 -16.89 -4.74
C ARG A 126 -24.35 -18.18 -3.97
N GLN A 127 -23.65 -19.28 -4.29
CA GLN A 127 -23.79 -20.56 -3.59
C GLN A 127 -22.92 -20.65 -2.34
N ILE A 128 -21.95 -19.75 -2.23
CA ILE A 128 -20.96 -19.72 -1.14
C ILE A 128 -21.24 -18.58 -0.16
N LEU A 129 -21.61 -17.39 -0.66
CA LEU A 129 -21.73 -16.17 0.13
C LEU A 129 -23.21 -15.84 0.37
N HIS A 130 -23.62 -15.84 1.62
CA HIS A 130 -24.97 -15.52 2.05
C HIS A 130 -24.96 -14.21 2.85
N PRO A 131 -25.62 -13.13 2.37
CA PRO A 131 -25.55 -11.83 3.01
C PRO A 131 -26.19 -11.85 4.40
N VAL A 132 -25.51 -11.22 5.35
CA VAL A 132 -25.99 -11.04 6.74
C VAL A 132 -25.86 -9.58 7.16
N SER A 133 -26.68 -9.15 8.13
CA SER A 133 -26.61 -7.80 8.68
C SER A 133 -27.05 -7.82 10.13
N GLU A 134 -26.10 -7.85 11.03
CA GLU A 134 -26.31 -7.72 12.48
C GLU A 134 -25.75 -6.36 12.91
N LYS A 135 -26.43 -5.66 13.83
CA LYS A 135 -26.08 -4.32 14.32
C LYS A 135 -26.32 -4.22 15.83
N ASN A 136 -26.10 -3.03 16.37
CA ASN A 136 -26.32 -2.69 17.79
C ASN A 136 -25.37 -3.40 18.76
N HIS A 137 -24.08 -3.50 18.38
CA HIS A 137 -23.00 -4.02 19.20
C HIS A 137 -21.84 -3.02 19.31
N PRO A 138 -22.07 -1.79 19.82
CA PRO A 138 -21.02 -0.77 19.90
C PRO A 138 -19.87 -1.15 20.83
N GLU A 139 -20.03 -2.18 21.68
CA GLU A 139 -19.02 -2.72 22.58
C GLU A 139 -17.95 -3.57 21.87
N PHE A 140 -18.19 -3.97 20.63
CA PHE A 140 -17.21 -4.74 19.88
C PHE A 140 -16.10 -3.85 19.30
N PRO A 141 -14.86 -4.40 19.14
CA PRO A 141 -13.75 -3.65 18.58
C PRO A 141 -14.03 -3.24 17.13
N LEU A 142 -13.54 -2.06 16.76
CA LEU A 142 -13.58 -1.61 15.38
C LEU A 142 -12.65 -2.44 14.50
N LEU A 143 -13.14 -2.81 13.33
CA LEU A 143 -12.38 -3.48 12.29
C LEU A 143 -12.24 -2.59 11.07
N SER A 144 -11.14 -2.76 10.36
CA SER A 144 -10.93 -2.21 9.02
C SER A 144 -10.86 -3.33 8.00
N VAL A 145 -11.34 -3.05 6.78
CA VAL A 145 -11.21 -3.98 5.65
C VAL A 145 -10.29 -3.32 4.64
N VAL A 146 -9.04 -3.77 4.64
CA VAL A 146 -7.95 -3.19 3.86
C VAL A 146 -7.53 -4.10 2.70
N ARG A 147 -6.96 -3.49 1.67
CA ARG A 147 -6.55 -4.18 0.45
C ARG A 147 -5.49 -5.25 0.72
N GLU A 148 -4.46 -4.92 1.52
CA GLU A 148 -3.29 -5.81 1.64
C GLU A 148 -3.52 -6.97 2.62
N GLN A 149 -4.24 -6.74 3.71
CA GLN A 149 -4.38 -7.69 4.81
C GLN A 149 -5.79 -8.28 4.95
N GLY A 150 -6.80 -7.72 4.25
CA GLY A 150 -8.19 -8.11 4.43
C GLY A 150 -8.81 -7.47 5.67
N VAL A 151 -9.37 -8.27 6.58
CA VAL A 151 -10.01 -7.78 7.80
C VAL A 151 -8.99 -7.73 8.93
N ILE A 152 -8.79 -6.55 9.51
CA ILE A 152 -7.84 -6.29 10.60
C ILE A 152 -8.51 -5.55 11.76
N LEU A 153 -7.92 -5.64 12.94
CA LEU A 153 -8.27 -4.76 14.06
C LEU A 153 -7.86 -3.33 13.70
N ARG A 154 -8.75 -2.37 13.93
CA ARG A 154 -8.45 -0.95 13.71
C ARG A 154 -7.80 -0.38 14.97
N ASP A 155 -6.59 0.16 14.82
CA ASP A 155 -5.98 0.96 15.87
C ASP A 155 -6.63 2.35 15.89
N VAL A 156 -7.49 2.59 16.89
CA VAL A 156 -8.21 3.86 17.05
C VAL A 156 -7.34 4.98 17.61
N GLU A 157 -6.18 4.65 18.18
CA GLU A 157 -5.25 5.62 18.75
C GLU A 157 -4.29 6.19 17.68
N ASP A 158 -4.04 5.44 16.62
CA ASP A 158 -3.23 5.88 15.49
C ASP A 158 -4.00 6.89 14.61
N LYS A 159 -3.81 8.18 14.92
CA LYS A 159 -4.45 9.29 14.18
C LYS A 159 -3.89 9.47 12.78
N GLU A 160 -2.69 8.98 12.49
CA GLU A 160 -2.09 9.08 11.16
C GLU A 160 -2.65 8.00 10.22
N ALA A 161 -2.93 6.80 10.73
CA ALA A 161 -3.58 5.73 9.97
C ALA A 161 -5.11 5.89 9.89
N ASN A 162 -5.72 6.68 10.80
CA ASN A 162 -7.16 6.89 10.85
C ASN A 162 -7.58 8.14 10.07
N HIS A 163 -7.60 8.06 8.74
CA HIS A 163 -8.09 9.15 7.89
C HIS A 163 -9.61 9.38 8.00
N ASN A 164 -10.37 8.41 8.51
CA ASN A 164 -11.82 8.48 8.59
C ASN A 164 -12.29 8.83 10.00
N PHE A 165 -13.21 9.79 10.08
CA PHE A 165 -13.90 10.12 11.31
C PHE A 165 -14.61 8.88 11.89
N ILE A 166 -14.46 8.65 13.19
CA ILE A 166 -15.19 7.63 13.93
C ILE A 166 -16.31 8.32 14.67
N PRO A 167 -17.61 8.06 14.33
CA PRO A 167 -18.73 8.66 15.03
C PRO A 167 -18.79 8.22 16.51
N ASP A 168 -19.34 9.06 17.36
CA ASP A 168 -19.58 8.71 18.77
C ASP A 168 -20.63 7.59 18.93
N ASP A 169 -21.62 7.54 18.03
CA ASP A 169 -22.63 6.47 17.98
C ASP A 169 -22.25 5.40 16.93
N LEU A 170 -21.92 4.23 17.41
CA LEU A 170 -21.58 3.06 16.59
C LEU A 170 -22.72 2.04 16.47
N SER A 171 -23.93 2.36 16.95
CA SER A 171 -25.08 1.45 16.93
C SER A 171 -25.48 1.03 15.50
N GLY A 172 -25.26 1.89 14.51
CA GLY A 172 -25.49 1.63 13.09
C GLY A 172 -24.44 0.70 12.44
N TYR A 173 -23.30 0.48 13.09
CA TYR A 173 -22.22 -0.37 12.55
C TYR A 173 -22.66 -1.82 12.46
N LYS A 174 -22.11 -2.53 11.46
CA LYS A 174 -22.42 -3.94 11.22
C LYS A 174 -21.42 -4.85 11.91
N VAL A 175 -21.92 -5.91 12.54
CA VAL A 175 -21.09 -6.94 13.15
C VAL A 175 -20.47 -7.81 12.07
N VAL A 176 -19.19 -8.06 12.22
CA VAL A 176 -18.44 -9.11 11.52
C VAL A 176 -18.01 -10.14 12.54
N ARG A 177 -18.41 -11.38 12.37
CA ARG A 177 -17.98 -12.48 13.24
C ARG A 177 -16.77 -13.20 12.63
N LYS A 178 -15.92 -13.78 13.49
CA LYS A 178 -14.82 -14.62 13.02
C LYS A 178 -15.36 -15.72 12.08
N GLY A 179 -14.69 -15.87 10.92
CA GLY A 179 -15.09 -16.80 9.86
C GLY A 179 -16.06 -16.23 8.83
N GLN A 180 -16.62 -15.03 9.04
CA GLN A 180 -17.43 -14.35 8.03
C GLN A 180 -16.55 -13.61 7.01
N PHE A 181 -17.10 -13.40 5.83
CA PHE A 181 -16.49 -12.59 4.78
C PHE A 181 -17.00 -11.15 4.88
N ALA A 182 -16.08 -10.21 4.98
CA ALA A 182 -16.38 -8.78 4.99
C ALA A 182 -15.76 -8.08 3.78
N MET A 183 -16.48 -7.09 3.23
CA MET A 183 -16.12 -6.40 2.01
C MET A 183 -16.47 -4.92 2.07
N ASN A 184 -15.52 -4.06 1.72
CA ASN A 184 -15.78 -2.67 1.41
C ASN A 184 -16.31 -2.57 -0.03
N LYS A 185 -17.61 -2.25 -0.21
CA LYS A 185 -18.23 -2.25 -1.53
C LYS A 185 -17.59 -1.23 -2.49
N MET A 186 -17.11 -0.09 -1.97
CA MET A 186 -16.50 0.98 -2.75
C MET A 186 -15.06 0.66 -3.19
N LYS A 187 -14.39 -0.24 -2.47
CA LYS A 187 -12.99 -0.64 -2.71
C LYS A 187 -12.87 -2.15 -3.04
N ALA A 188 -13.98 -2.83 -3.32
CA ALA A 188 -13.98 -4.24 -3.70
C ALA A 188 -13.17 -4.49 -4.98
N TRP A 189 -13.21 -3.58 -5.93
CA TRP A 189 -12.45 -3.63 -7.17
C TRP A 189 -10.91 -3.64 -6.97
N GLN A 190 -10.44 -3.17 -5.82
CA GLN A 190 -9.02 -3.17 -5.43
C GLN A 190 -8.65 -4.39 -4.55
N GLY A 191 -9.63 -5.18 -4.09
CA GLY A 191 -9.40 -6.32 -3.21
C GLY A 191 -9.60 -6.03 -1.71
N SER A 192 -10.28 -4.93 -1.36
CA SER A 192 -10.61 -4.62 0.04
C SER A 192 -11.74 -5.51 0.56
N TYR A 193 -11.42 -6.78 0.81
CA TYR A 193 -12.29 -7.81 1.37
C TYR A 193 -11.47 -9.00 1.90
N GLY A 194 -12.10 -9.83 2.73
CA GLY A 194 -11.47 -11.05 3.25
C GLY A 194 -12.33 -11.79 4.26
N VAL A 195 -11.88 -12.99 4.61
CA VAL A 195 -12.42 -13.72 5.76
C VAL A 195 -11.86 -13.11 7.03
N SER A 196 -12.71 -12.84 8.00
CA SER A 196 -12.30 -12.23 9.27
C SER A 196 -11.78 -13.27 10.26
N ASP A 197 -10.62 -13.01 10.84
CA ASP A 197 -10.11 -13.73 12.00
C ASP A 197 -10.62 -13.15 13.34
N TYR A 198 -11.37 -12.05 13.29
CA TYR A 198 -11.83 -11.28 14.43
C TYR A 198 -13.35 -11.20 14.46
N THR A 199 -13.91 -11.06 15.66
CA THR A 199 -15.27 -10.57 15.86
C THR A 199 -15.20 -9.10 16.23
N GLY A 200 -15.92 -8.22 15.48
CA GLY A 200 -15.90 -6.79 15.68
C GLY A 200 -16.94 -6.10 14.81
N ILE A 201 -16.84 -4.79 14.67
CA ILE A 201 -17.78 -3.97 13.91
C ILE A 201 -17.08 -3.19 12.80
N VAL A 202 -17.79 -3.01 11.68
CA VAL A 202 -17.35 -2.25 10.52
C VAL A 202 -18.41 -1.21 10.12
N SER A 203 -17.99 -0.23 9.32
CA SER A 203 -18.89 0.81 8.78
C SER A 203 -20.16 0.20 8.14
N PRO A 204 -21.31 0.89 8.24
CA PRO A 204 -22.58 0.47 7.64
C PRO A 204 -22.52 0.23 6.13
N ALA A 205 -21.59 0.90 5.43
CA ALA A 205 -21.40 0.77 3.99
C ALA A 205 -20.82 -0.59 3.57
N TYR A 206 -20.31 -1.43 4.50
CA TYR A 206 -19.68 -2.69 4.18
C TYR A 206 -20.71 -3.81 4.05
N PHE A 207 -20.40 -4.79 3.21
CA PHE A 207 -21.16 -6.02 3.06
C PHE A 207 -20.53 -7.14 3.88
N ILE A 208 -21.38 -7.91 4.57
CA ILE A 208 -20.99 -9.04 5.40
C ILE A 208 -21.72 -10.28 4.90
N PHE A 209 -21.03 -11.42 4.88
CA PHE A 209 -21.58 -12.67 4.40
C PHE A 209 -21.17 -13.85 5.30
N ASP A 210 -22.09 -14.74 5.55
CA ASP A 210 -21.77 -16.10 5.96
C ASP A 210 -21.19 -16.87 4.79
N ILE A 211 -20.23 -17.77 5.07
CA ILE A 211 -19.52 -18.53 4.06
C ILE A 211 -19.94 -19.99 4.14
N ALA A 212 -20.62 -20.50 3.11
CA ALA A 212 -20.96 -21.91 2.94
C ALA A 212 -19.83 -22.64 2.19
N PHE A 213 -18.64 -22.69 2.79
CA PHE A 213 -17.47 -23.37 2.24
C PHE A 213 -16.60 -23.89 3.38
N GLU A 214 -16.22 -25.17 3.36
CA GLU A 214 -15.57 -25.82 4.49
C GLU A 214 -14.17 -25.28 4.78
N ASN A 215 -13.34 -25.13 3.75
CA ASN A 215 -11.96 -24.65 3.88
C ASN A 215 -11.90 -23.13 3.73
N LEU A 216 -12.12 -22.41 4.84
CA LEU A 216 -12.10 -20.94 4.86
C LEU A 216 -10.73 -20.36 4.49
N GLU A 217 -9.64 -21.04 4.77
CA GLU A 217 -8.30 -20.56 4.40
C GLU A 217 -8.08 -20.63 2.88
N TYR A 218 -8.49 -21.76 2.23
CA TYR A 218 -8.45 -21.82 0.78
C TYR A 218 -9.35 -20.75 0.17
N PHE A 219 -10.58 -20.59 0.68
CA PHE A 219 -11.47 -19.54 0.21
C PHE A 219 -10.83 -18.17 0.35
N HIS A 220 -10.20 -17.87 1.48
CA HIS A 220 -9.52 -16.59 1.72
C HIS A 220 -8.41 -16.32 0.69
N TYR A 221 -7.48 -17.26 0.49
CA TYR A 221 -6.42 -17.09 -0.51
C TYR A 221 -6.96 -17.02 -1.94
N ALA A 222 -7.94 -17.85 -2.26
CA ALA A 222 -8.55 -17.86 -3.58
C ALA A 222 -9.21 -16.52 -3.91
N ILE A 223 -10.14 -16.07 -3.07
CA ILE A 223 -10.93 -14.87 -3.33
C ILE A 223 -10.07 -13.61 -3.39
N ARG A 224 -8.94 -13.57 -2.69
CA ARG A 224 -7.99 -12.46 -2.67
C ARG A 224 -6.91 -12.56 -3.74
N SER A 225 -6.87 -13.64 -4.52
CA SER A 225 -5.91 -13.75 -5.63
C SER A 225 -6.20 -12.72 -6.72
N LYS A 226 -5.16 -12.34 -7.50
CA LYS A 226 -5.27 -11.36 -8.57
C LYS A 226 -6.39 -11.68 -9.58
N VAL A 227 -6.65 -12.98 -9.81
CA VAL A 227 -7.72 -13.44 -10.70
C VAL A 227 -9.08 -12.97 -10.18
N TYR A 228 -9.34 -13.15 -8.89
CA TYR A 228 -10.62 -12.75 -8.29
C TYR A 228 -10.74 -11.23 -8.12
N VAL A 229 -9.65 -10.53 -7.81
CA VAL A 229 -9.65 -9.05 -7.81
C VAL A 229 -10.11 -8.51 -9.17
N ASN A 230 -9.66 -9.11 -10.28
CA ASN A 230 -10.12 -8.74 -11.62
C ASN A 230 -11.62 -8.98 -11.83
N PHE A 231 -12.18 -10.09 -11.29
CA PHE A 231 -13.63 -10.33 -11.36
C PHE A 231 -14.42 -9.29 -10.57
N PHE A 232 -13.96 -8.91 -9.38
CA PHE A 232 -14.60 -7.86 -8.59
C PHE A 232 -14.50 -6.50 -9.27
N ALA A 233 -13.38 -6.20 -9.94
CA ALA A 233 -13.24 -4.98 -10.73
C ALA A 233 -14.26 -4.93 -11.88
N GLN A 234 -14.48 -6.04 -12.58
CA GLN A 234 -15.50 -6.14 -13.65
C GLN A 234 -16.93 -6.12 -13.12
N ALA A 235 -17.16 -6.56 -11.88
CA ALA A 235 -18.44 -6.50 -11.21
C ALA A 235 -18.74 -5.13 -10.59
N SER A 236 -17.80 -4.20 -10.65
CA SER A 236 -17.93 -2.85 -10.11
C SER A 236 -18.09 -1.84 -11.24
N ASP A 237 -19.03 -0.89 -11.09
CA ASP A 237 -19.28 0.18 -12.05
C ASP A 237 -18.81 1.52 -11.43
N GLY A 238 -17.95 2.24 -12.15
CA GLY A 238 -17.42 3.52 -11.70
C GLY A 238 -18.32 4.69 -12.12
N ILE A 239 -18.66 5.57 -11.16
CA ILE A 239 -19.36 6.82 -11.43
C ILE A 239 -18.37 7.98 -11.53
N ARG A 240 -17.20 7.87 -10.85
CA ARG A 240 -16.09 8.84 -10.85
C ARG A 240 -14.76 8.12 -10.77
N VAL A 241 -13.67 8.81 -11.11
CA VAL A 241 -12.31 8.29 -10.92
C VAL A 241 -12.10 7.96 -9.44
N GLY A 242 -11.77 6.68 -9.13
CA GLY A 242 -11.54 6.21 -7.76
C GLY A 242 -12.78 5.78 -6.96
N GLN A 243 -14.00 6.07 -7.42
CA GLN A 243 -15.24 5.64 -6.78
C GLN A 243 -15.98 4.64 -7.65
N TRP A 244 -15.86 3.37 -7.33
CA TRP A 244 -16.47 2.26 -8.03
C TRP A 244 -17.39 1.52 -7.07
N ASP A 245 -18.64 1.30 -7.47
CA ASP A 245 -19.63 0.61 -6.64
C ASP A 245 -19.82 -0.82 -7.14
N LEU A 246 -19.66 -1.78 -6.23
CA LEU A 246 -19.83 -3.19 -6.56
C LEU A 246 -21.29 -3.52 -6.81
N GLN A 247 -21.56 -4.09 -7.97
CA GLN A 247 -22.88 -4.56 -8.36
C GLN A 247 -23.11 -5.98 -7.83
N MET A 248 -23.98 -6.11 -6.81
CA MET A 248 -24.21 -7.38 -6.11
C MET A 248 -24.68 -8.50 -7.03
N ASP A 249 -25.49 -8.19 -8.03
CA ASP A 249 -25.99 -9.21 -8.96
C ASP A 249 -24.87 -9.72 -9.87
N LYS A 250 -23.95 -8.86 -10.29
CA LYS A 250 -22.75 -9.28 -11.05
C LYS A 250 -21.81 -10.10 -10.15
N MET A 251 -21.58 -9.66 -8.89
CA MET A 251 -20.75 -10.39 -7.93
C MET A 251 -21.25 -11.82 -7.69
N LYS A 252 -22.55 -12.01 -7.53
CA LYS A 252 -23.16 -13.34 -7.30
C LYS A 252 -22.90 -14.33 -8.44
N GLU A 253 -22.68 -13.85 -9.64
CA GLU A 253 -22.41 -14.68 -10.83
C GLU A 253 -20.93 -14.99 -11.03
N ILE A 254 -20.02 -14.40 -10.23
CA ILE A 254 -18.58 -14.68 -10.31
C ILE A 254 -18.34 -16.18 -10.10
N PRO A 255 -17.65 -16.85 -11.05
CA PRO A 255 -17.31 -18.26 -10.92
C PRO A 255 -16.25 -18.46 -9.83
N PHE A 256 -16.42 -19.52 -9.04
CA PHE A 256 -15.46 -19.89 -7.99
C PHE A 256 -14.95 -21.32 -8.22
N ILE A 257 -13.61 -21.48 -8.23
CA ILE A 257 -12.93 -22.75 -8.43
C ILE A 257 -12.95 -23.56 -7.15
N VAL A 258 -13.32 -24.82 -7.26
CA VAL A 258 -13.41 -25.74 -6.12
C VAL A 258 -12.56 -26.99 -6.41
N PRO A 259 -11.29 -27.01 -5.97
CA PRO A 259 -10.48 -28.23 -5.95
C PRO A 259 -11.05 -29.28 -5.01
N PRO A 260 -10.66 -30.55 -5.11
CA PRO A 260 -10.86 -31.57 -4.06
C PRO A 260 -10.31 -31.09 -2.71
N ALA A 261 -10.91 -31.56 -1.61
CA ALA A 261 -10.58 -31.07 -0.26
C ALA A 261 -9.09 -31.28 0.12
N ASP A 262 -8.50 -32.38 -0.29
CA ASP A 262 -7.09 -32.69 -0.08
C ASP A 262 -6.17 -31.73 -0.84
N GLU A 263 -6.52 -31.36 -2.08
CA GLU A 263 -5.79 -30.38 -2.86
C GLU A 263 -5.94 -28.96 -2.29
N GLN A 264 -7.12 -28.58 -1.78
CA GLN A 264 -7.29 -27.31 -1.08
C GLN A 264 -6.34 -27.20 0.11
N ILE A 265 -6.22 -28.26 0.93
CA ILE A 265 -5.30 -28.31 2.07
C ILE A 265 -3.84 -28.19 1.60
N ALA A 266 -3.48 -28.93 0.54
CA ALA A 266 -2.13 -28.89 -0.02
C ALA A 266 -1.77 -27.51 -0.55
N ILE A 267 -2.68 -26.86 -1.29
CA ILE A 267 -2.50 -25.50 -1.84
C ILE A 267 -2.30 -24.49 -0.71
N VAL A 268 -3.14 -24.52 0.33
CA VAL A 268 -3.00 -23.62 1.49
C VAL A 268 -1.65 -23.83 2.17
N LYS A 269 -1.25 -25.08 2.41
CA LYS A 269 0.04 -25.41 3.00
C LYS A 269 1.20 -24.86 2.18
N TYR A 270 1.17 -25.06 0.86
CA TYR A 270 2.18 -24.54 -0.07
C TYR A 270 2.28 -23.02 0.01
N ILE A 271 1.14 -22.31 -0.08
CA ILE A 271 1.09 -20.84 -0.01
C ILE A 271 1.67 -20.35 1.32
N LYS A 272 1.23 -20.93 2.47
CA LYS A 272 1.73 -20.56 3.79
C LYS A 272 3.23 -20.79 3.99
N GLN A 273 3.79 -21.79 3.33
CA GLN A 273 5.23 -22.06 3.37
C GLN A 273 6.04 -21.13 2.47
N ALA A 274 5.46 -20.73 1.34
CA ALA A 274 6.15 -19.87 0.36
C ALA A 274 6.08 -18.38 0.71
N LEU A 275 4.94 -17.88 1.20
CA LEU A 275 4.72 -16.44 1.47
C LEU A 275 5.80 -15.81 2.35
N PRO A 276 6.24 -16.41 3.49
CA PRO A 276 7.21 -15.80 4.37
C PRO A 276 8.56 -15.47 3.70
N GLN A 277 8.96 -16.23 2.68
CA GLN A 277 10.21 -15.99 1.96
C GLN A 277 10.12 -14.72 1.10
N TYR A 278 8.98 -14.49 0.44
CA TYR A 278 8.73 -13.27 -0.32
C TYR A 278 8.61 -12.06 0.61
N ASP A 279 7.88 -12.21 1.71
CA ASP A 279 7.68 -11.13 2.68
C ASP A 279 9.01 -10.70 3.33
N ALA A 280 9.83 -11.65 3.77
CA ALA A 280 11.16 -11.37 4.31
C ALA A 280 12.10 -10.71 3.28
N ALA A 281 12.02 -11.09 1.99
CA ALA A 281 12.80 -10.45 0.95
C ALA A 281 12.36 -9.00 0.70
N ILE A 282 11.05 -8.74 0.67
CA ILE A 282 10.48 -7.38 0.54
C ILE A 282 10.85 -6.53 1.74
N GLU A 283 10.70 -7.04 2.96
CA GLU A 283 11.07 -6.34 4.20
C GLU A 283 12.54 -5.92 4.18
N LYS A 284 13.44 -6.86 3.87
CA LYS A 284 14.88 -6.56 3.79
C LYS A 284 15.19 -5.46 2.76
N LEU A 285 14.61 -5.53 1.57
CA LEU A 285 14.81 -4.50 0.54
C LEU A 285 14.23 -3.14 0.96
N THR A 286 13.12 -3.14 1.69
CA THR A 286 12.51 -1.92 2.25
C THR A 286 13.42 -1.29 3.30
N GLU A 287 14.02 -2.09 4.17
CA GLU A 287 15.03 -1.61 5.13
C GLU A 287 16.27 -1.04 4.41
N GLU A 288 16.75 -1.72 3.35
CA GLU A 288 17.87 -1.21 2.55
C GLU A 288 17.55 0.14 1.89
N VAL A 289 16.31 0.34 1.40
CA VAL A 289 15.85 1.65 0.87
C VAL A 289 15.87 2.70 1.97
N ALA A 290 15.33 2.42 3.15
CA ALA A 290 15.32 3.35 4.28
C ALA A 290 16.75 3.77 4.68
N VAL A 291 17.69 2.84 4.74
CA VAL A 291 19.11 3.13 5.03
C VAL A 291 19.74 4.00 3.94
N LEU A 292 19.42 3.78 2.67
CA LEU A 292 19.92 4.61 1.58
C LEU A 292 19.35 6.03 1.63
N GLU A 293 18.08 6.19 1.99
CA GLU A 293 17.44 7.50 2.17
C GLU A 293 18.05 8.26 3.36
N GLU A 294 18.30 7.59 4.49
CA GLU A 294 19.01 8.17 5.63
C GLU A 294 20.43 8.60 5.23
N TYR A 295 21.16 7.76 4.51
CA TYR A 295 22.50 8.05 4.01
C TYR A 295 22.49 9.25 3.05
N LYS A 296 21.52 9.34 2.13
CA LYS A 296 21.31 10.48 1.23
C LYS A 296 21.16 11.78 2.03
N ASN A 297 20.25 11.78 3.00
CA ASN A 297 19.99 12.95 3.86
C ASN A 297 21.23 13.37 4.64
N LYS A 298 21.98 12.40 5.17
CA LYS A 298 23.24 12.66 5.89
C LYS A 298 24.30 13.26 4.97
N VAL A 299 24.50 12.72 3.77
CA VAL A 299 25.48 13.24 2.80
C VAL A 299 25.15 14.69 2.43
N ILE A 300 23.86 14.98 2.18
CA ILE A 300 23.41 16.34 1.89
C ILE A 300 23.73 17.27 3.06
N ALA A 301 23.33 16.90 4.27
CA ALA A 301 23.54 17.71 5.47
C ALA A 301 25.05 17.96 5.74
N ASP A 302 25.87 16.93 5.64
CA ASP A 302 27.31 17.02 5.91
C ASP A 302 28.05 17.83 4.83
N ALA A 303 27.64 17.75 3.56
CA ALA A 303 28.24 18.57 2.49
C ALA A 303 27.86 20.05 2.60
N VAL A 304 26.56 20.37 2.81
CA VAL A 304 26.12 21.78 2.91
C VAL A 304 26.61 22.48 4.19
N THR A 305 27.00 21.73 5.22
CA THR A 305 27.56 22.28 6.47
C THR A 305 29.08 22.26 6.50
N GLY A 306 29.75 21.77 5.45
CA GLY A 306 31.20 21.73 5.36
C GLY A 306 31.86 20.63 6.22
N LYS A 307 31.10 19.65 6.74
CA LYS A 307 31.65 18.48 7.41
C LYS A 307 32.35 17.54 6.44
N ILE A 308 31.92 17.52 5.18
CA ILE A 308 32.61 16.86 4.08
C ILE A 308 33.34 17.94 3.28
N ASP A 309 34.67 17.87 3.22
CA ASP A 309 35.47 18.74 2.34
C ASP A 309 35.39 18.20 0.90
N VAL A 310 34.67 18.91 0.04
CA VAL A 310 34.44 18.52 -1.34
C VAL A 310 35.39 19.18 -2.35
N ARG A 311 36.28 20.09 -1.89
CA ARG A 311 37.11 20.93 -2.76
C ARG A 311 38.10 20.17 -3.63
N GLY A 312 38.60 19.03 -3.14
CA GLY A 312 39.52 18.16 -3.88
C GLY A 312 38.88 16.93 -4.52
N ILE A 313 37.56 16.84 -4.53
CA ILE A 313 36.87 15.67 -5.07
C ILE A 313 36.67 15.84 -6.58
N GLU A 314 37.24 14.94 -7.36
CA GLU A 314 36.95 14.82 -8.78
C GLU A 314 35.62 14.15 -8.99
N ILE A 315 34.72 14.75 -9.77
CA ILE A 315 33.41 14.22 -10.08
C ILE A 315 33.52 13.46 -11.41
N PRO A 316 33.26 12.14 -11.43
CA PRO A 316 33.25 11.37 -12.66
C PRO A 316 32.08 11.78 -13.57
N GLU A 317 32.15 11.38 -14.83
CA GLU A 317 30.96 11.43 -15.69
C GLU A 317 29.86 10.52 -15.12
N TYR A 318 28.65 11.01 -15.03
CA TYR A 318 27.51 10.26 -14.51
C TYR A 318 26.22 10.65 -15.25
N GLU A 319 25.30 9.71 -15.28
CA GLU A 319 23.91 9.97 -15.72
C GLU A 319 23.12 10.53 -14.55
N PHE A 320 22.45 11.67 -14.75
CA PHE A 320 21.60 12.23 -13.72
C PHE A 320 20.33 11.37 -13.58
N VAL A 321 20.08 10.90 -12.35
CA VAL A 321 18.92 10.11 -12.01
C VAL A 321 18.19 10.79 -10.85
N ASP A 322 16.95 11.17 -11.08
CA ASP A 322 16.06 11.65 -10.03
C ASP A 322 15.44 10.47 -9.28
N GLU A 323 14.90 10.73 -8.13
CA GLU A 323 14.09 9.72 -7.41
C GLU A 323 12.78 9.51 -8.16
N ASP A 324 12.47 8.23 -8.51
CA ASP A 324 11.18 7.91 -9.10
C ASP A 324 10.08 8.24 -8.08
N ASN A 325 9.29 9.25 -8.37
CA ASN A 325 8.12 9.64 -7.58
C ASN A 325 6.96 8.70 -7.94
N ASP A 326 6.98 7.49 -7.39
CA ASP A 326 5.88 6.52 -7.53
C ASP A 326 4.59 6.92 -6.77
N ASN A 327 4.62 8.05 -6.04
CA ASN A 327 3.49 8.56 -5.23
C ASN A 327 2.32 9.12 -6.07
N VAL A 328 2.37 9.08 -7.39
CA VAL A 328 1.26 9.55 -8.24
C VAL A 328 0.04 8.62 -8.12
N ASP A 329 0.25 7.32 -7.87
CA ASP A 329 -0.84 6.35 -7.75
C ASP A 329 -1.45 6.28 -6.32
N GLU A 330 -0.65 6.54 -5.27
CA GLU A 330 -1.17 6.53 -3.88
C GLU A 330 -2.08 7.72 -3.58
N ASN A 331 -1.83 8.90 -4.18
CA ASN A 331 -2.69 10.08 -3.99
C ASN A 331 -4.07 9.98 -4.66
N LEU A 332 -4.24 9.09 -5.64
CA LEU A 332 -5.56 8.76 -6.19
C LEU A 332 -6.37 7.84 -5.25
N GLU A 333 -5.69 7.12 -4.36
CA GLU A 333 -6.32 6.21 -3.39
C GLU A 333 -6.81 6.93 -2.12
N GLN A 334 -6.19 8.05 -1.73
CA GLN A 334 -6.51 8.79 -0.48
C GLN A 334 -7.70 9.75 -0.62
N GLY A 335 -8.03 10.22 -1.83
CA GLY A 335 -9.12 11.18 -2.06
C GLY A 335 -10.54 10.61 -2.07
N ALA A 336 -10.72 9.30 -1.88
CA ALA A 336 -12.02 8.62 -2.04
C ALA A 336 -12.81 8.39 -0.73
N ASP A 337 -12.33 8.88 0.40
CA ASP A 337 -12.90 8.57 1.71
C ASP A 337 -13.76 9.71 2.34
N GLU A 338 -14.03 10.80 1.61
CA GLU A 338 -15.00 11.79 2.10
C GLU A 338 -16.43 11.27 1.89
N PRO A 339 -17.26 11.20 2.95
CA PRO A 339 -18.68 10.91 2.80
C PRO A 339 -19.35 12.04 2.01
N PRO A 340 -20.43 11.79 1.24
CA PRO A 340 -21.19 12.86 0.63
C PRO A 340 -21.73 13.76 1.73
N GLU A 341 -21.52 15.07 1.60
CA GLU A 341 -22.23 16.06 2.38
C GLU A 341 -23.73 15.84 2.14
N GLU A 342 -24.45 15.49 3.20
CA GLU A 342 -25.92 15.47 3.17
C GLU A 342 -26.41 16.93 3.04
N GLU A 343 -27.08 17.24 1.92
CA GLU A 343 -27.98 18.40 1.82
C GLU A 343 -29.31 18.13 2.51
#